data_be563000c57d8472361721bd80a31048
#
_entry.id   be563000c57d8472361721bd80a31048
#
_cell.length_a   1.000
_cell.length_b   1.000
_cell.length_c   1.000
_cell.angle_alpha   90.00
_cell.angle_beta   90.00
_cell.angle_gamma   90.00
#
_symmetry.space_group_name_H-M   'P 1'
#
loop_
_entity.id
_entity.type
_entity.pdbx_description
1 polymer ?
#
loop_
_entity_poly.entity_id
_entity_poly.type
_entity_poly.pdbx_seq_one_letter_code
_entity_poly.pdbx_strand_id
1 'polypeptide(L)'
;LRELSAGELSALCSNLARGCEKQYRAEESALFTQLADYFKAKTPVPESAELSGLLERVGRDLNVGFPQAEAAAKENGDRGAQRALVWSGKVTRILDALLKRWEKEGEAMLEHTNLYVCDICGFVYVGDNPPELCPVCKVPGWKFSQIERRA
;
A
#
# COMPACT_ATOMS: atom_id res chain seq x y z
N LEU A 1 5.00 18.12 -15.05
CA LEU A 1 4.11 17.39 -14.13
C LEU A 1 3.06 16.70 -14.99
N ARG A 2 2.90 15.38 -14.87
CA ARG A 2 1.81 14.65 -15.53
C ARG A 2 0.50 14.87 -14.77
N GLU A 3 -0.61 14.76 -15.46
CA GLU A 3 -1.92 14.69 -14.81
C GLU A 3 -2.07 13.39 -14.02
N LEU A 4 -2.69 13.48 -12.84
CA LEU A 4 -3.00 12.31 -12.02
C LEU A 4 -4.37 11.75 -12.41
N SER A 5 -4.47 10.44 -12.47
CA SER A 5 -5.75 9.75 -12.66
C SER A 5 -6.66 9.92 -11.42
N ALA A 6 -7.96 9.66 -11.58
CA ALA A 6 -8.90 9.71 -10.48
C ALA A 6 -8.50 8.75 -9.33
N GLY A 7 -8.01 7.54 -9.66
CA GLY A 7 -7.53 6.60 -8.66
C GLY A 7 -6.31 7.10 -7.87
N GLU A 8 -5.36 7.75 -8.54
CA GLU A 8 -4.20 8.36 -7.89
C GLU A 8 -4.61 9.55 -7.01
N LEU A 9 -5.55 10.38 -7.46
CA LEU A 9 -6.11 11.48 -6.67
C LEU A 9 -6.85 10.95 -5.44
N SER A 10 -7.62 9.86 -5.57
CA SER A 10 -8.27 9.20 -4.44
C SER A 10 -7.25 8.72 -3.40
N ALA A 11 -6.20 8.03 -3.83
CA ALA A 11 -5.15 7.55 -2.94
C ALA A 11 -4.41 8.71 -2.24
N LEU A 12 -4.10 9.77 -2.98
CA LEU A 12 -3.45 10.98 -2.43
C LEU A 12 -4.32 11.63 -1.36
N CYS A 13 -5.61 11.85 -1.65
CA CYS A 13 -6.54 12.45 -0.70
C CYS A 13 -6.72 11.57 0.55
N SER A 14 -6.81 10.25 0.40
CA SER A 14 -6.86 9.31 1.52
C SER A 14 -5.63 9.41 2.42
N ASN A 15 -4.44 9.51 1.84
CA ASN A 15 -3.20 9.69 2.59
C ASN A 15 -3.15 11.04 3.33
N LEU A 16 -3.64 12.12 2.68
CA LEU A 16 -3.74 13.44 3.32
C LEU A 16 -4.75 13.44 4.48
N ALA A 17 -5.89 12.77 4.32
CA ALA A 17 -6.86 12.59 5.41
C ALA A 17 -6.20 11.93 6.64
N ARG A 18 -5.47 10.84 6.42
CA ARG A 18 -4.71 10.16 7.49
C ARG A 18 -3.63 11.04 8.11
N GLY A 19 -2.95 11.86 7.31
CA GLY A 19 -1.97 12.83 7.80
C GLY A 19 -2.61 13.88 8.71
N CYS A 20 -3.75 14.42 8.30
CA CYS A 20 -4.53 15.38 9.10
C CYS A 20 -5.07 14.76 10.40
N GLU A 21 -5.61 13.54 10.35
CA GLU A 21 -6.08 12.81 11.53
C GLU A 21 -4.96 12.68 12.59
N LYS A 22 -3.75 12.29 12.17
CA LYS A 22 -2.60 12.16 13.07
C LYS A 22 -2.12 13.49 13.65
N GLN A 23 -2.46 14.59 13.01
CA GLN A 23 -2.16 15.96 13.49
C GLN A 23 -3.33 16.59 14.27
N TYR A 24 -4.37 15.81 14.58
CA TYR A 24 -5.58 16.28 15.26
C TYR A 24 -6.35 17.36 14.49
N ARG A 25 -6.25 17.38 13.17
CA ARG A 25 -6.93 18.27 12.24
C ARG A 25 -8.16 17.56 11.67
N ALA A 26 -9.19 17.42 12.50
CA ALA A 26 -10.36 16.60 12.20
C ALA A 26 -11.17 17.13 11.01
N GLU A 27 -11.34 18.44 10.87
CA GLU A 27 -12.11 19.07 9.79
C GLU A 27 -11.43 18.83 8.45
N GLU A 28 -10.13 19.06 8.34
CA GLU A 28 -9.38 18.83 7.10
C GLU A 28 -9.30 17.35 6.76
N SER A 29 -9.19 16.48 7.78
CA SER A 29 -9.27 15.03 7.58
C SER A 29 -10.59 14.63 6.93
N ALA A 30 -11.72 15.16 7.42
CA ALA A 30 -13.05 14.90 6.88
C ALA A 30 -13.18 15.40 5.42
N LEU A 31 -12.68 16.60 5.11
CA LEU A 31 -12.70 17.14 3.75
C LEU A 31 -11.86 16.30 2.78
N PHE A 32 -10.66 15.89 3.17
CA PHE A 32 -9.84 15.02 2.34
C PHE A 32 -10.46 13.62 2.17
N THR A 33 -11.17 13.11 3.16
CA THR A 33 -11.93 11.85 3.02
C THR A 33 -13.03 11.99 1.97
N GLN A 34 -13.80 13.09 2.00
CA GLN A 34 -14.83 13.35 0.98
C GLN A 34 -14.25 13.44 -0.42
N LEU A 35 -13.09 14.11 -0.59
CA LEU A 35 -12.39 14.17 -1.87
C LEU A 35 -11.90 12.79 -2.32
N ALA A 36 -11.38 11.97 -1.41
CA ALA A 36 -10.95 10.61 -1.70
C ALA A 36 -12.12 9.76 -2.23
N ASP A 37 -13.28 9.83 -1.58
CA ASP A 37 -14.49 9.11 -1.98
C ASP A 37 -15.02 9.60 -3.34
N TYR A 38 -15.03 10.92 -3.56
CA TYR A 38 -15.42 11.51 -4.85
C TYR A 38 -14.56 10.97 -6.00
N PHE A 39 -13.23 10.98 -5.85
CA PHE A 39 -12.33 10.46 -6.88
C PHE A 39 -12.41 8.94 -7.02
N LYS A 40 -12.62 8.22 -5.91
CA LYS A 40 -12.84 6.77 -5.94
C LYS A 40 -14.07 6.40 -6.79
N ALA A 41 -15.16 7.12 -6.63
CA ALA A 41 -16.38 6.91 -7.42
C ALA A 41 -16.18 7.18 -8.93
N LYS A 42 -15.19 7.99 -9.29
CA LYS A 42 -14.81 8.28 -10.68
C LYS A 42 -13.71 7.38 -11.24
N THR A 43 -13.15 6.49 -10.41
CA THR A 43 -12.11 5.56 -10.84
C THR A 43 -12.77 4.40 -11.59
N PRO A 44 -12.38 4.13 -12.84
CA PRO A 44 -12.88 2.96 -13.56
C PRO A 44 -12.56 1.69 -12.77
N VAL A 45 -13.55 0.80 -12.67
CA VAL A 45 -13.30 -0.54 -12.15
C VAL A 45 -12.46 -1.29 -13.19
N PRO A 46 -11.30 -1.84 -12.87
CA PRO A 46 -10.52 -2.62 -13.81
C PRO A 46 -11.35 -3.83 -14.28
N GLU A 47 -11.45 -4.05 -15.57
CA GLU A 47 -12.18 -5.19 -16.14
C GLU A 47 -11.54 -6.52 -15.73
N SER A 48 -10.23 -6.57 -15.59
CA SER A 48 -9.49 -7.65 -14.94
C SER A 48 -8.16 -7.11 -14.38
N ALA A 49 -7.79 -7.57 -13.19
CA ALA A 49 -6.44 -7.35 -12.67
C ALA A 49 -5.61 -8.61 -12.99
N GLU A 50 -5.00 -8.66 -14.17
CA GLU A 50 -4.09 -9.76 -14.49
C GLU A 50 -2.83 -9.69 -13.63
N LEU A 51 -2.42 -10.82 -13.10
CA LEU A 51 -1.23 -10.96 -12.25
C LEU A 51 0.05 -10.43 -12.94
N SER A 52 0.21 -10.71 -14.24
CA SER A 52 1.32 -10.23 -15.05
C SER A 52 1.41 -8.70 -15.06
N GLY A 53 0.29 -8.00 -15.27
CA GLY A 53 0.26 -6.54 -15.23
C GLY A 53 0.54 -5.96 -13.85
N LEU A 54 0.18 -6.67 -12.78
CA LEU A 54 0.49 -6.27 -11.41
C LEU A 54 1.98 -6.44 -11.11
N LEU A 55 2.57 -7.57 -11.50
CA LEU A 55 4.02 -7.83 -11.36
C LEU A 55 4.86 -6.80 -12.12
N GLU A 56 4.45 -6.43 -13.35
CA GLU A 56 5.13 -5.40 -14.12
C GLU A 56 5.10 -4.04 -13.40
N ARG A 57 3.94 -3.61 -12.88
CA ARG A 57 3.81 -2.34 -12.17
C ARG A 57 4.67 -2.31 -10.90
N VAL A 58 4.61 -3.36 -10.09
CA VAL A 58 5.41 -3.49 -8.87
C VAL A 58 6.90 -3.48 -9.21
N GLY A 59 7.32 -4.22 -10.25
CA GLY A 59 8.69 -4.22 -10.73
C GLY A 59 9.16 -2.84 -11.18
N ARG A 60 8.32 -2.10 -11.92
CA ARG A 60 8.62 -0.72 -12.34
C ARG A 60 8.74 0.22 -11.15
N ASP A 61 7.86 0.11 -10.16
CA ASP A 61 7.94 0.92 -8.95
C ASP A 61 9.26 0.67 -8.21
N LEU A 62 9.66 -0.59 -8.04
CA LEU A 62 10.90 -0.95 -7.33
C LEU A 62 12.16 -0.51 -8.09
N ASN A 63 12.18 -0.60 -9.41
CA ASN A 63 13.38 -0.38 -10.21
C ASN A 63 13.51 1.07 -10.73
N VAL A 64 12.41 1.82 -10.80
CA VAL A 64 12.37 3.19 -11.34
C VAL A 64 11.73 4.17 -10.36
N GLY A 65 10.53 3.90 -9.89
CA GLY A 65 9.75 4.83 -9.08
C GLY A 65 10.41 5.14 -7.73
N PHE A 66 10.76 4.12 -6.96
CA PHE A 66 11.44 4.30 -5.67
C PHE A 66 12.80 4.97 -5.80
N PRO A 67 13.72 4.55 -6.68
CA PRO A 67 15.00 5.24 -6.86
C PRO A 67 14.86 6.72 -7.22
N GLN A 68 13.92 7.07 -8.11
CA GLN A 68 13.68 8.47 -8.47
C GLN A 68 13.11 9.28 -7.30
N ALA A 69 12.14 8.73 -6.57
CA ALA A 69 11.54 9.40 -5.42
C ALA A 69 12.55 9.56 -4.26
N GLU A 70 13.40 8.55 -4.02
CA GLU A 70 14.46 8.60 -3.01
C GLU A 70 15.50 9.68 -3.36
N ALA A 71 15.91 9.77 -4.62
CA ALA A 71 16.83 10.81 -5.09
C ALA A 71 16.25 12.22 -4.88
N ALA A 72 14.99 12.43 -5.28
CA ALA A 72 14.31 13.71 -5.11
C ALA A 72 14.13 14.08 -3.62
N ALA A 73 13.72 13.13 -2.78
CA ALA A 73 13.55 13.36 -1.35
C ALA A 73 14.91 13.71 -0.66
N LYS A 74 16.00 13.09 -1.12
CA LYS A 74 17.34 13.37 -0.63
C LYS A 74 17.82 14.76 -1.06
N GLU A 75 17.64 15.09 -2.33
CA GLU A 75 18.01 16.41 -2.89
C GLU A 75 17.31 17.56 -2.16
N ASN A 76 16.02 17.38 -1.86
CA ASN A 76 15.23 18.39 -1.15
C ASN A 76 15.38 18.32 0.39
N GLY A 77 16.18 17.43 0.93
CA GLY A 77 16.35 17.28 2.38
C GLY A 77 15.08 16.85 3.10
N ASP A 78 14.09 16.27 2.38
CA ASP A 78 12.80 15.88 2.95
C ASP A 78 12.91 14.57 3.73
N ARG A 79 13.18 14.70 5.03
CA ARG A 79 13.30 13.55 5.95
C ARG A 79 12.00 12.76 6.12
N GLY A 80 10.86 13.44 5.99
CA GLY A 80 9.53 12.81 6.05
C GLY A 80 9.31 11.88 4.88
N ALA A 81 9.54 12.38 3.66
CA ALA A 81 9.46 11.59 2.44
C ALA A 81 10.47 10.42 2.44
N GLN A 82 11.73 10.65 2.84
CA GLN A 82 12.75 9.60 2.95
C GLN A 82 12.28 8.46 3.88
N ARG A 83 11.71 8.79 5.04
CA ARG A 83 11.18 7.80 5.98
C ARG A 83 9.99 7.02 5.40
N ALA A 84 9.06 7.70 4.75
CA ALA A 84 7.91 7.07 4.10
C ALA A 84 8.37 6.10 2.98
N LEU A 85 9.34 6.51 2.17
CA LEU A 85 9.91 5.69 1.10
C LEU A 85 10.62 4.43 1.63
N VAL A 86 11.32 4.52 2.76
CA VAL A 86 11.91 3.32 3.41
C VAL A 86 10.84 2.31 3.80
N TRP A 87 9.71 2.75 4.35
CA TRP A 87 8.63 1.85 4.75
C TRP A 87 7.89 1.28 3.54
N SER A 88 7.46 2.14 2.63
CA SER A 88 6.74 1.72 1.43
C SER A 88 7.60 0.81 0.55
N GLY A 89 8.89 1.11 0.38
CA GLY A 89 9.80 0.25 -0.36
C GLY A 89 9.98 -1.14 0.25
N LYS A 90 9.97 -1.26 1.59
CA LYS A 90 9.97 -2.58 2.27
C LYS A 90 8.68 -3.35 1.99
N VAL A 91 7.53 -2.69 2.12
CA VAL A 91 6.22 -3.30 1.85
C VAL A 91 6.13 -3.77 0.40
N THR A 92 6.53 -2.92 -0.55
CA THR A 92 6.47 -3.23 -1.98
C THR A 92 7.40 -4.40 -2.36
N ARG A 93 8.60 -4.51 -1.78
CA ARG A 93 9.48 -5.67 -2.00
C ARG A 93 8.88 -6.98 -1.47
N ILE A 94 8.19 -6.93 -0.34
CA ILE A 94 7.51 -8.10 0.21
C ILE A 94 6.32 -8.48 -0.66
N LEU A 95 5.56 -7.50 -1.13
CA LEU A 95 4.47 -7.73 -2.08
C LEU A 95 4.98 -8.35 -3.39
N ASP A 96 6.08 -7.87 -3.95
CA ASP A 96 6.72 -8.45 -5.12
C ASP A 96 7.08 -9.93 -4.90
N ALA A 97 7.67 -10.25 -3.75
CA ALA A 97 8.01 -11.62 -3.40
C ALA A 97 6.78 -12.53 -3.25
N LEU A 98 5.71 -12.02 -2.65
CA LEU A 98 4.43 -12.74 -2.50
C LEU A 98 3.75 -12.97 -3.86
N LEU A 99 3.73 -11.96 -4.73
CA LEU A 99 3.16 -12.08 -6.08
C LEU A 99 3.93 -13.10 -6.94
N LYS A 100 5.26 -13.10 -6.88
CA LYS A 100 6.10 -14.10 -7.55
C LYS A 100 5.90 -15.50 -7.00
N ARG A 101 5.66 -15.61 -5.71
CA ARG A 101 5.32 -16.88 -5.08
C ARG A 101 3.95 -17.36 -5.53
N TRP A 102 2.96 -16.46 -5.58
CA TRP A 102 1.62 -16.77 -6.09
C TRP A 102 1.66 -17.22 -7.57
N GLU A 103 2.50 -16.59 -8.40
CA GLU A 103 2.68 -16.99 -9.81
C GLU A 103 3.16 -18.44 -9.94
N LYS A 104 3.95 -18.93 -8.99
CA LYS A 104 4.50 -20.30 -8.98
C LYS A 104 3.57 -21.32 -8.33
N GLU A 105 2.98 -20.98 -7.21
CA GLU A 105 2.25 -21.90 -6.32
C GLU A 105 0.74 -21.80 -6.48
N GLY A 106 0.23 -20.67 -7.00
CA GLY A 106 -1.19 -20.40 -7.12
C GLY A 106 -1.90 -20.47 -5.77
N GLU A 107 -3.08 -21.06 -5.75
CA GLU A 107 -3.90 -21.19 -4.54
C GLU A 107 -3.25 -22.05 -3.45
N ALA A 108 -2.35 -22.96 -3.81
CA ALA A 108 -1.62 -23.76 -2.84
C ALA A 108 -0.81 -22.92 -1.84
N MET A 109 -0.38 -21.72 -2.24
CA MET A 109 0.28 -20.75 -1.35
C MET A 109 -0.58 -20.38 -0.12
N LEU A 110 -1.90 -20.45 -0.26
CA LEU A 110 -2.86 -20.05 0.78
C LEU A 110 -3.61 -21.26 1.37
N GLU A 111 -3.24 -22.50 1.03
CA GLU A 111 -3.80 -23.68 1.65
C GLU A 111 -3.49 -23.71 3.14
N HIS A 112 -4.53 -23.94 3.95
CA HIS A 112 -4.42 -24.04 5.41
C HIS A 112 -3.78 -22.84 6.11
N THR A 113 -3.79 -21.66 5.47
CA THR A 113 -3.21 -20.45 6.05
C THR A 113 -4.08 -19.23 5.76
N ASN A 114 -3.81 -18.12 6.42
CA ASN A 114 -4.55 -16.87 6.31
C ASN A 114 -3.70 -15.77 5.72
N LEU A 115 -4.37 -14.79 5.14
CA LEU A 115 -3.77 -13.56 4.64
C LEU A 115 -4.13 -12.41 5.59
N TYR A 116 -3.12 -11.69 6.06
CA TYR A 116 -3.28 -10.54 6.93
C TYR A 116 -2.64 -9.30 6.32
N VAL A 117 -3.25 -8.14 6.54
CA VAL A 117 -2.71 -6.84 6.12
C VAL A 117 -2.59 -5.92 7.33
N CYS A 118 -1.42 -5.33 7.51
CA CYS A 118 -1.22 -4.32 8.54
C CYS A 118 -1.95 -3.02 8.16
N ASP A 119 -2.92 -2.59 8.97
CA ASP A 119 -3.76 -1.41 8.73
C ASP A 119 -2.96 -0.09 8.71
N ILE A 120 -1.72 -0.11 9.21
CA ILE A 120 -0.90 1.08 9.32
C ILE A 120 0.04 1.27 8.13
N CYS A 121 0.70 0.21 7.67
CA CYS A 121 1.72 0.32 6.62
C CYS A 121 1.43 -0.52 5.36
N GLY A 122 0.35 -1.32 5.37
CA GLY A 122 0.01 -2.17 4.22
C GLY A 122 0.88 -3.42 4.08
N PHE A 123 1.72 -3.75 5.09
CA PHE A 123 2.49 -5.00 5.08
C PHE A 123 1.57 -6.21 5.00
N VAL A 124 1.79 -7.07 4.02
CA VAL A 124 1.03 -8.30 3.80
C VAL A 124 1.76 -9.47 4.43
N TYR A 125 1.05 -10.26 5.22
CA TYR A 125 1.57 -11.45 5.88
C TYR A 125 0.71 -12.67 5.57
N VAL A 126 1.35 -13.79 5.28
CA VAL A 126 0.72 -15.10 5.07
C VAL A 126 1.15 -16.02 6.20
N GLY A 127 0.20 -16.53 6.96
CA GLY A 127 0.45 -17.40 8.13
C GLY A 127 -0.82 -17.67 8.91
N ASP A 128 -0.73 -18.53 9.95
CA ASP A 128 -1.90 -18.93 10.74
C ASP A 128 -2.41 -17.79 11.63
N ASN A 129 -1.50 -17.02 12.19
CA ASN A 129 -1.80 -15.87 13.05
C ASN A 129 -0.92 -14.69 12.66
N PRO A 130 -1.39 -13.43 12.83
CA PRO A 130 -0.56 -12.26 12.55
C PRO A 130 0.64 -12.22 13.51
N PRO A 131 1.77 -11.61 13.09
CA PRO A 131 2.94 -11.48 13.95
C PRO A 131 2.63 -10.59 15.16
N GLU A 132 3.25 -10.84 16.31
CA GLU A 132 3.07 -10.01 17.53
C GLU A 132 3.35 -8.54 17.28
N LEU A 133 4.36 -8.25 16.46
CA LEU A 133 4.73 -6.91 16.02
C LEU A 133 4.93 -6.88 14.51
N CYS A 134 4.39 -5.85 13.85
CA CYS A 134 4.64 -5.65 12.43
C CYS A 134 6.15 -5.49 12.16
N PRO A 135 6.75 -6.29 11.28
CA PRO A 135 8.19 -6.21 11.00
C PRO A 135 8.60 -4.89 10.34
N VAL A 136 7.65 -4.19 9.70
CA VAL A 136 7.90 -2.91 9.00
C VAL A 136 7.72 -1.70 9.93
N CYS A 137 6.53 -1.51 10.51
CA CYS A 137 6.18 -0.29 11.26
C CYS A 137 6.12 -0.48 12.78
N LYS A 138 6.37 -1.70 13.28
CA LYS A 138 6.46 -2.05 14.71
C LYS A 138 5.18 -1.87 15.52
N VAL A 139 4.03 -1.74 14.88
CA VAL A 139 2.75 -1.77 15.58
C VAL A 139 2.38 -3.18 16.04
N PRO A 140 1.59 -3.32 17.12
CA PRO A 140 1.19 -4.62 17.65
C PRO A 140 0.28 -5.39 16.67
N GLY A 141 0.26 -6.72 16.81
CA GLY A 141 -0.43 -7.65 15.93
C GLY A 141 -1.93 -7.43 15.78
N TRP A 142 -2.60 -6.85 16.79
CA TRP A 142 -4.02 -6.48 16.69
C TRP A 142 -4.33 -5.36 15.68
N LYS A 143 -3.30 -4.75 15.07
CA LYS A 143 -3.41 -3.81 13.94
C LYS A 143 -3.37 -4.51 12.59
N PHE A 144 -3.54 -5.82 12.54
CA PHE A 144 -3.66 -6.58 11.32
C PHE A 144 -5.11 -6.98 11.09
N SER A 145 -5.60 -6.71 9.91
CA SER A 145 -6.89 -7.21 9.42
C SER A 145 -6.68 -8.48 8.61
N GLN A 146 -7.48 -9.51 8.91
CA GLN A 146 -7.53 -10.71 8.08
C GLN A 146 -8.32 -10.40 6.80
N ILE A 147 -7.80 -10.85 5.67
CA ILE A 147 -8.48 -10.73 4.38
C ILE A 147 -9.33 -11.98 4.16
N GLU A 148 -10.63 -11.78 4.07
CA GLU A 148 -11.56 -12.87 3.72
C GLU A 148 -11.45 -13.20 2.23
N ARG A 149 -11.42 -14.49 1.93
CA ARG A 149 -11.54 -14.95 0.54
C ARG A 149 -12.95 -14.62 0.04
N ARG A 150 -13.03 -13.91 -1.08
CA ARG A 150 -14.31 -13.81 -1.78
C ARG A 150 -14.58 -15.16 -2.43
N ALA A 151 -15.74 -15.74 -2.08
CA ALA A 151 -16.25 -16.94 -2.71
C ALA A 151 -16.58 -16.68 -4.19
#